data_c7965abb9f3796a136b183297a3147f4
#
_entry.id   c7965abb9f3796a136b183297a3147f4
#
_cell.length_a   1.000
_cell.length_b   1.000
_cell.length_c   1.000
_cell.angle_alpha   90.00
_cell.angle_beta   90.00
_cell.angle_gamma   90.00
#
_symmetry.space_group_name_H-M   'P 1'
#
loop_
_entity.id
_entity.type
_entity.pdbx_description
1 polymer ?
#
loop_
_entity_poly.entity_id
_entity_poly.type
_entity_poly.pdbx_seq_one_letter_code
_entity_poly.pdbx_strand_id
1 'polypeptide(L)'
;MYFVFYLVKGWFWMKFNEESPFWRFATMLADFILLNFFVIVISIPIVTIGPVLAALFYTMKKFSENEDGYLVKTFWNELKHLFFVRVAVSLIYTAIIASTIYVIQFWYSFQNIFGMMLAIIFFLFLCMTITAMLISLARTQYFGTIKSYIRDGYLFIFISLKEAVAIFAIPVILIGFSIFQETVLYFMGIIGISLMGYTLAPLFHKMFSKVEKKHEG
;
A
#
# COMPACT_ATOMS: atom_id res chain seq x y z
N MET A 1 25.04 -19.91 14.64
CA MET A 1 23.78 -19.19 14.86
C MET A 1 22.83 -19.88 15.86
N TYR A 2 23.05 -21.16 16.18
CA TYR A 2 22.27 -21.89 17.21
C TYR A 2 22.73 -21.67 18.65
N PHE A 3 23.94 -21.11 18.87
CA PHE A 3 24.53 -20.96 20.22
C PHE A 3 23.93 -19.78 20.99
N VAL A 4 23.50 -18.70 20.32
CA VAL A 4 22.84 -17.54 20.97
C VAL A 4 21.43 -17.91 21.42
N PHE A 5 20.75 -18.83 20.73
CA PHE A 5 19.40 -19.28 21.09
C PHE A 5 19.35 -20.10 22.39
N TYR A 6 20.44 -20.79 22.74
CA TYR A 6 20.53 -21.61 23.97
C TYR A 6 20.87 -20.79 25.22
N LEU A 7 21.60 -19.68 25.09
CA LEU A 7 21.93 -18.81 26.21
C LEU A 7 20.72 -17.97 26.67
N VAL A 8 19.81 -17.62 25.77
CA VAL A 8 18.55 -16.92 26.14
C VAL A 8 17.52 -17.88 26.76
N LYS A 9 17.60 -19.17 26.44
CA LYS A 9 16.69 -20.20 26.98
C LYS A 9 16.93 -20.54 28.46
N GLY A 10 18.10 -20.19 29.03
CA GLY A 10 18.47 -20.50 30.42
C GLY A 10 18.03 -19.47 31.45
N TRP A 11 17.66 -18.27 31.09
CA TRP A 11 17.44 -17.16 32.05
C TRP A 11 15.99 -16.68 32.16
N PHE A 12 15.04 -17.21 31.38
CA PHE A 12 13.66 -16.70 31.40
C PHE A 12 12.62 -17.83 31.49
N TRP A 13 12.63 -18.58 32.61
CA TRP A 13 11.52 -19.47 32.98
C TRP A 13 10.35 -18.68 33.60
N MET A 14 9.96 -17.56 33.01
CA MET A 14 8.57 -17.16 33.10
C MET A 14 7.79 -17.99 32.07
N LYS A 15 6.79 -18.75 32.52
CA LYS A 15 5.76 -19.35 31.65
C LYS A 15 5.06 -18.20 30.93
N PHE A 16 5.59 -17.74 29.81
CA PHE A 16 4.89 -16.84 28.93
C PHE A 16 3.72 -17.65 28.38
N ASN A 17 2.53 -17.29 28.83
CA ASN A 17 1.30 -17.82 28.26
C ASN A 17 1.17 -17.22 26.87
N GLU A 18 1.57 -17.96 25.83
CA GLU A 18 1.52 -17.54 24.40
C GLU A 18 0.08 -17.20 23.96
N GLU A 19 -0.91 -17.63 24.74
CA GLU A 19 -2.33 -17.34 24.55
C GLU A 19 -2.76 -15.98 25.14
N SER A 20 -1.89 -15.28 25.90
CA SER A 20 -2.28 -14.01 26.49
C SER A 20 -2.50 -12.93 25.41
N PRO A 21 -3.56 -12.10 25.53
CA PRO A 21 -3.84 -11.03 24.57
C PRO A 21 -2.67 -10.06 24.39
N PHE A 22 -1.92 -9.83 25.48
CA PHE A 22 -0.73 -8.96 25.49
C PHE A 22 0.38 -9.54 24.61
N TRP A 23 0.63 -10.85 24.71
CA TRP A 23 1.68 -11.50 23.91
C TRP A 23 1.35 -11.52 22.41
N ARG A 24 0.10 -11.78 22.06
CA ARG A 24 -0.39 -11.67 20.68
C ARG A 24 -0.21 -10.27 20.12
N PHE A 25 -0.56 -9.25 20.90
CA PHE A 25 -0.37 -7.85 20.51
C PHE A 25 1.11 -7.49 20.31
N ALA A 26 1.99 -7.91 21.22
CA ALA A 26 3.42 -7.66 21.14
C ALA A 26 4.06 -8.33 19.90
N THR A 27 3.65 -9.58 19.59
CA THR A 27 4.11 -10.30 18.41
C THR A 27 3.64 -9.61 17.12
N MET A 28 2.37 -9.19 17.08
CA MET A 28 1.82 -8.46 15.95
C MET A 28 2.57 -7.12 15.72
N LEU A 29 2.88 -6.39 16.79
CA LEU A 29 3.67 -5.17 16.72
C LEU A 29 5.07 -5.43 16.16
N ALA A 30 5.75 -6.46 16.66
CA ALA A 30 7.08 -6.84 16.18
C ALA A 30 7.07 -7.20 14.69
N ASP A 31 6.06 -7.96 14.23
CA ASP A 31 5.89 -8.33 12.84
C ASP A 31 5.62 -7.10 11.95
N PHE A 32 4.83 -6.14 12.42
CA PHE A 32 4.58 -4.90 11.68
C PHE A 32 5.83 -4.03 11.58
N ILE A 33 6.64 -3.94 12.65
CA ILE A 33 7.91 -3.21 12.63
C ILE A 33 8.89 -3.85 11.64
N LEU A 34 9.03 -5.18 11.69
CA LEU A 34 9.89 -5.91 10.77
C LEU A 34 9.44 -5.75 9.33
N LEU A 35 8.15 -5.87 9.07
CA LEU A 35 7.60 -5.69 7.73
C LEU A 35 7.81 -4.26 7.23
N ASN A 36 7.59 -3.25 8.08
CA ASN A 36 7.83 -1.85 7.75
C ASN A 36 9.28 -1.60 7.36
N PHE A 37 10.22 -2.15 8.12
CA PHE A 37 11.65 -2.08 7.81
C PHE A 37 11.96 -2.67 6.43
N PHE A 38 11.45 -3.86 6.11
CA PHE A 38 11.65 -4.47 4.79
C PHE A 38 11.02 -3.64 3.66
N VAL A 39 9.82 -3.12 3.87
CA VAL A 39 9.15 -2.24 2.91
C VAL A 39 10.01 -1.02 2.60
N ILE A 40 10.53 -0.34 3.61
CA ILE A 40 11.38 0.86 3.43
C ILE A 40 12.67 0.50 2.69
N VAL A 41 13.40 -0.52 3.16
CA VAL A 41 14.70 -0.91 2.58
C VAL A 41 14.56 -1.33 1.12
N ILE A 42 13.54 -2.12 0.79
CA ILE A 42 13.34 -2.61 -0.59
C ILE A 42 12.77 -1.52 -1.49
N SER A 43 12.12 -0.50 -0.93
CA SER A 43 11.60 0.66 -1.69
C SER A 43 12.66 1.71 -2.03
N ILE A 44 13.91 1.60 -1.53
CA ILE A 44 14.99 2.53 -1.87
C ILE A 44 15.15 2.69 -3.39
N PRO A 45 15.18 1.63 -4.21
CA PRO A 45 15.08 1.79 -5.65
C PRO A 45 13.62 2.15 -6.01
N ILE A 46 13.39 3.31 -6.61
CA ILE A 46 12.05 3.79 -7.01
C ILE A 46 11.26 2.75 -7.81
N VAL A 47 11.97 1.97 -8.64
CA VAL A 47 11.39 0.92 -9.50
C VAL A 47 10.71 -0.20 -8.69
N THR A 48 11.16 -0.46 -7.47
CA THR A 48 10.64 -1.53 -6.60
C THR A 48 9.42 -1.12 -5.78
N ILE A 49 9.09 0.17 -5.71
CA ILE A 49 7.93 0.67 -4.94
C ILE A 49 6.64 -0.05 -5.34
N GLY A 50 6.39 -0.24 -6.65
CA GLY A 50 5.18 -0.93 -7.12
C GLY A 50 5.05 -2.37 -6.62
N PRO A 51 6.03 -3.25 -6.89
CA PRO A 51 6.04 -4.60 -6.33
C PRO A 51 5.94 -4.67 -4.81
N VAL A 52 6.62 -3.75 -4.11
CA VAL A 52 6.61 -3.68 -2.63
C VAL A 52 5.22 -3.35 -2.10
N LEU A 53 4.55 -2.33 -2.66
CA LEU A 53 3.18 -1.97 -2.27
C LEU A 53 2.19 -3.10 -2.57
N ALA A 54 2.30 -3.75 -3.74
CA ALA A 54 1.44 -4.87 -4.07
C ALA A 54 1.62 -6.05 -3.10
N ALA A 55 2.87 -6.39 -2.75
CA ALA A 55 3.17 -7.43 -1.77
C ALA A 55 2.68 -7.06 -0.36
N LEU A 56 2.82 -5.79 0.02
CA LEU A 56 2.29 -5.28 1.30
C LEU A 56 0.77 -5.43 1.38
N PHE A 57 0.03 -4.99 0.36
CA PHE A 57 -1.43 -5.09 0.33
C PHE A 57 -1.92 -6.55 0.40
N TYR A 58 -1.26 -7.45 -0.32
CA TYR A 58 -1.56 -8.88 -0.25
C TYR A 58 -1.31 -9.46 1.14
N THR A 59 -0.15 -9.17 1.72
CA THR A 59 0.23 -9.66 3.04
C THR A 59 -0.73 -9.19 4.12
N MET A 60 -1.11 -7.90 4.07
CA MET A 60 -2.06 -7.32 5.01
C MET A 60 -3.48 -7.82 4.82
N LYS A 61 -3.88 -8.12 3.58
CA LYS A 61 -5.15 -8.79 3.30
C LYS A 61 -5.21 -10.16 3.97
N LYS A 62 -4.21 -11.01 3.74
CA LYS A 62 -4.13 -12.34 4.38
C LYS A 62 -4.15 -12.25 5.91
N PHE A 63 -3.41 -11.32 6.45
CA PHE A 63 -3.38 -11.09 7.90
C PHE A 63 -4.77 -10.68 8.43
N SER A 64 -5.50 -9.82 7.73
CA SER A 64 -6.85 -9.40 8.12
C SER A 64 -7.89 -10.52 8.04
N GLU A 65 -7.67 -11.53 7.20
CA GLU A 65 -8.51 -12.71 7.02
C GLU A 65 -8.17 -13.85 8.01
N ASN A 66 -7.28 -13.59 9.00
CA ASN A 66 -6.79 -14.57 9.98
C ASN A 66 -6.16 -15.83 9.33
N GLU A 67 -5.62 -15.70 8.14
CA GLU A 67 -4.80 -16.74 7.57
C GLU A 67 -3.44 -16.76 8.28
N ASP A 68 -3.27 -17.74 9.20
CA ASP A 68 -2.06 -17.92 10.00
C ASP A 68 -0.84 -18.07 9.09
N GLY A 69 0.08 -17.12 9.18
CA GLY A 69 1.33 -17.14 8.43
C GLY A 69 2.30 -16.09 8.94
N TYR A 70 3.60 -16.39 8.85
CA TYR A 70 4.64 -15.41 9.12
C TYR A 70 4.55 -14.26 8.10
N LEU A 71 4.15 -13.06 8.52
CA LEU A 71 3.95 -11.87 7.68
C LEU A 71 5.12 -11.62 6.74
N VAL A 72 6.34 -11.65 7.27
CA VAL A 72 7.57 -11.43 6.50
C VAL A 72 7.75 -12.49 5.41
N LYS A 73 7.46 -13.76 5.70
CA LYS A 73 7.58 -14.84 4.72
C LYS A 73 6.54 -14.68 3.59
N THR A 74 5.31 -14.35 3.95
CA THR A 74 4.23 -14.09 2.98
C THR A 74 4.59 -12.91 2.09
N PHE A 75 5.05 -11.81 2.68
CA PHE A 75 5.52 -10.64 1.95
C PHE A 75 6.64 -10.97 0.96
N TRP A 76 7.65 -11.72 1.39
CA TRP A 76 8.80 -12.07 0.56
C TRP A 76 8.44 -12.97 -0.61
N ASN A 77 7.55 -13.94 -0.40
CA ASN A 77 7.03 -14.79 -1.46
C ASN A 77 6.22 -13.99 -2.48
N GLU A 78 5.35 -13.12 -1.99
CA GLU A 78 4.50 -12.30 -2.83
C GLU A 78 5.27 -11.20 -3.59
N LEU A 79 6.35 -10.68 -3.00
CA LEU A 79 7.23 -9.72 -3.66
C LEU A 79 7.85 -10.30 -4.94
N LYS A 80 8.23 -11.58 -4.91
CA LYS A 80 8.78 -12.29 -6.09
C LYS A 80 7.71 -12.63 -7.12
N HIS A 81 6.48 -12.79 -6.68
CA HIS A 81 5.37 -13.13 -7.55
C HIS A 81 5.01 -11.93 -8.44
N LEU A 82 4.96 -12.16 -9.75
CA LEU A 82 4.66 -11.13 -10.77
C LEU A 82 5.51 -9.85 -10.67
N PHE A 83 6.74 -9.93 -10.14
CA PHE A 83 7.61 -8.78 -9.92
C PHE A 83 7.70 -7.86 -11.14
N PHE A 84 8.05 -8.39 -12.30
CA PHE A 84 8.20 -7.60 -13.54
C PHE A 84 6.90 -6.98 -14.03
N VAL A 85 5.77 -7.66 -13.87
CA VAL A 85 4.45 -7.13 -14.23
C VAL A 85 4.10 -5.93 -13.34
N ARG A 86 4.35 -6.04 -12.04
CA ARG A 86 4.12 -4.95 -11.07
C ARG A 86 5.05 -3.77 -11.30
N VAL A 87 6.31 -4.03 -11.67
CA VAL A 87 7.25 -2.99 -12.11
C VAL A 87 6.70 -2.28 -13.35
N ALA A 88 6.26 -3.01 -14.37
CA ALA A 88 5.73 -2.40 -15.59
C ALA A 88 4.48 -1.56 -15.31
N VAL A 89 3.54 -2.06 -14.50
CA VAL A 89 2.35 -1.30 -14.10
C VAL A 89 2.74 -0.02 -13.36
N SER A 90 3.65 -0.10 -12.38
CA SER A 90 4.06 1.09 -11.61
C SER A 90 4.81 2.10 -12.46
N LEU A 91 5.66 1.67 -13.40
CA LEU A 91 6.37 2.58 -14.31
C LEU A 91 5.41 3.33 -15.25
N ILE A 92 4.38 2.64 -15.77
CA ILE A 92 3.36 3.30 -16.61
C ILE A 92 2.64 4.39 -15.80
N TYR A 93 2.20 4.08 -14.58
CA TYR A 93 1.56 5.08 -13.72
C TYR A 93 2.50 6.21 -13.33
N THR A 94 3.76 5.93 -13.03
CA THR A 94 4.76 6.95 -12.71
C THR A 94 4.98 7.89 -13.89
N ALA A 95 5.01 7.37 -15.12
CA ALA A 95 5.11 8.20 -16.33
C ALA A 95 3.88 9.10 -16.51
N ILE A 96 2.66 8.58 -16.28
CA ILE A 96 1.42 9.36 -16.34
C ILE A 96 1.42 10.45 -15.26
N ILE A 97 1.80 10.12 -14.03
CA ILE A 97 1.88 11.05 -12.89
C ILE A 97 2.89 12.17 -13.20
N ALA A 98 4.10 11.83 -13.65
CA ALA A 98 5.14 12.81 -13.99
C ALA A 98 4.68 13.75 -15.12
N SER A 99 4.06 13.21 -16.17
CA SER A 99 3.49 14.01 -17.27
C SER A 99 2.39 14.94 -16.78
N THR A 100 1.52 14.45 -15.89
CA THR A 100 0.41 15.26 -15.35
C THR A 100 0.93 16.39 -14.46
N ILE A 101 1.95 16.14 -13.64
CA ILE A 101 2.60 17.17 -12.81
C ILE A 101 3.19 18.27 -13.71
N TYR A 102 3.88 17.89 -14.79
CA TYR A 102 4.41 18.84 -15.75
C TYR A 102 3.32 19.71 -16.39
N VAL A 103 2.19 19.11 -16.79
CA VAL A 103 1.04 19.81 -17.35
C VAL A 103 0.42 20.78 -16.34
N ILE A 104 0.32 20.39 -15.06
CA ILE A 104 -0.17 21.27 -13.99
C ILE A 104 0.75 22.50 -13.85
N GLN A 105 2.07 22.30 -13.79
CA GLN A 105 3.04 23.38 -13.68
C GLN A 105 2.98 24.31 -14.89
N PHE A 106 2.85 23.75 -16.09
CA PHE A 106 2.73 24.53 -17.32
C PHE A 106 1.51 25.45 -17.28
N TRP A 107 0.31 24.93 -16.97
CA TRP A 107 -0.91 25.75 -16.92
C TRP A 107 -0.91 26.76 -15.76
N TYR A 108 -0.34 26.39 -14.62
CA TYR A 108 -0.21 27.29 -13.48
C TYR A 108 0.69 28.50 -13.78
N SER A 109 1.70 28.35 -14.66
CA SER A 109 2.63 29.43 -15.01
C SER A 109 1.96 30.60 -15.77
N PHE A 110 0.82 30.39 -16.39
CA PHE A 110 0.10 31.47 -17.11
C PHE A 110 -0.56 32.51 -16.19
N GLN A 111 -0.68 32.25 -14.91
CA GLN A 111 -1.23 33.16 -13.87
C GLN A 111 -2.57 33.83 -14.25
N ASN A 112 -3.38 33.21 -15.10
CA ASN A 112 -4.72 33.67 -15.48
C ASN A 112 -5.79 32.70 -15.03
N ILE A 113 -7.04 33.16 -14.98
CA ILE A 113 -8.17 32.36 -14.49
C ILE A 113 -8.32 31.05 -15.30
N PHE A 114 -8.13 31.09 -16.61
CA PHE A 114 -8.24 29.90 -17.46
C PHE A 114 -7.15 28.86 -17.17
N GLY A 115 -5.89 29.33 -17.01
CA GLY A 115 -4.77 28.44 -16.63
C GLY A 115 -4.98 27.81 -15.25
N MET A 116 -5.50 28.58 -14.27
CA MET A 116 -5.84 28.05 -12.95
C MET A 116 -6.94 26.98 -13.00
N MET A 117 -7.99 27.20 -13.77
CA MET A 117 -9.06 26.20 -13.96
C MET A 117 -8.54 24.90 -14.55
N LEU A 118 -7.68 24.98 -15.58
CA LEU A 118 -7.07 23.80 -16.17
C LEU A 118 -6.12 23.09 -15.19
N ALA A 119 -5.31 23.83 -14.44
CA ALA A 119 -4.44 23.25 -13.42
C ALA A 119 -5.25 22.49 -12.36
N ILE A 120 -6.40 22.99 -11.92
CA ILE A 120 -7.30 22.29 -10.99
C ILE A 120 -7.85 21.00 -11.60
N ILE A 121 -8.27 21.02 -12.86
CA ILE A 121 -8.78 19.82 -13.55
C ILE A 121 -7.70 18.74 -13.62
N PHE A 122 -6.47 19.12 -14.01
CA PHE A 122 -5.35 18.17 -14.06
C PHE A 122 -4.91 17.70 -12.67
N PHE A 123 -5.06 18.54 -11.63
CA PHE A 123 -4.83 18.13 -10.25
C PHE A 123 -5.84 17.05 -9.79
N LEU A 124 -7.12 17.20 -10.11
CA LEU A 124 -8.12 16.16 -9.85
C LEU A 124 -7.81 14.86 -10.61
N PHE A 125 -7.36 14.98 -11.85
CA PHE A 125 -6.91 13.82 -12.63
C PHE A 125 -5.68 13.16 -12.00
N LEU A 126 -4.75 13.92 -11.45
CA LEU A 126 -3.58 13.41 -10.70
C LEU A 126 -4.02 12.59 -9.48
N CYS A 127 -4.93 13.12 -8.66
CA CYS A 127 -5.48 12.41 -7.51
C CYS A 127 -6.14 11.09 -7.92
N MET A 128 -6.92 11.11 -9.00
CA MET A 128 -7.55 9.93 -9.57
C MET A 128 -6.50 8.91 -10.06
N THR A 129 -5.43 9.37 -10.71
CA THR A 129 -4.36 8.50 -11.21
C THR A 129 -3.57 7.83 -10.08
N ILE A 130 -3.27 8.55 -9.00
CA ILE A 130 -2.62 7.97 -7.81
C ILE A 130 -3.52 6.88 -7.19
N THR A 131 -4.80 7.15 -7.06
CA THR A 131 -5.77 6.17 -6.54
C THR A 131 -5.85 4.94 -7.45
N ALA A 132 -5.93 5.15 -8.78
CA ALA A 132 -5.95 4.08 -9.76
C ALA A 132 -4.68 3.22 -9.69
N MET A 133 -3.51 3.81 -9.46
CA MET A 133 -2.26 3.09 -9.25
C MET A 133 -2.35 2.14 -8.04
N LEU A 134 -2.81 2.62 -6.89
CA LEU A 134 -2.95 1.79 -5.68
C LEU A 134 -3.92 0.62 -5.90
N ILE A 135 -5.08 0.89 -6.53
CA ILE A 135 -6.07 -0.14 -6.87
C ILE A 135 -5.50 -1.15 -7.85
N SER A 136 -4.81 -0.69 -8.91
CA SER A 136 -4.18 -1.56 -9.90
C SER A 136 -3.15 -2.49 -9.27
N LEU A 137 -2.29 -1.98 -8.38
CA LEU A 137 -1.29 -2.78 -7.68
C LEU A 137 -1.93 -3.82 -6.76
N ALA A 138 -2.99 -3.44 -6.02
CA ALA A 138 -3.76 -4.39 -5.22
C ALA A 138 -4.47 -5.43 -6.11
N ARG A 139 -4.90 -5.06 -7.32
CA ARG A 139 -5.57 -5.96 -8.29
C ARG A 139 -4.62 -7.01 -8.89
N THR A 140 -3.30 -6.79 -8.90
CA THR A 140 -2.30 -7.76 -9.41
C THR A 140 -2.27 -9.09 -8.64
N GLN A 141 -2.99 -9.21 -7.53
CA GLN A 141 -3.20 -10.48 -6.81
C GLN A 141 -4.06 -11.48 -7.61
N TYR A 142 -4.84 -11.00 -8.57
CA TYR A 142 -5.72 -11.78 -9.42
C TYR A 142 -5.15 -11.90 -10.83
N PHE A 143 -5.51 -12.95 -11.56
CA PHE A 143 -5.04 -13.15 -12.93
C PHE A 143 -5.48 -12.00 -13.85
N GLY A 144 -4.56 -11.52 -14.68
CA GLY A 144 -4.84 -10.44 -15.63
C GLY A 144 -3.62 -10.06 -16.45
N THR A 145 -3.85 -9.16 -17.39
CA THR A 145 -2.82 -8.52 -18.21
C THR A 145 -2.52 -7.12 -17.71
N ILE A 146 -1.35 -6.55 -18.05
CA ILE A 146 -0.99 -5.17 -17.70
C ILE A 146 -2.11 -4.19 -18.10
N LYS A 147 -2.66 -4.37 -19.33
CA LYS A 147 -3.77 -3.54 -19.81
C LYS A 147 -5.03 -3.67 -18.95
N SER A 148 -5.36 -4.88 -18.50
CA SER A 148 -6.53 -5.08 -17.63
C SER A 148 -6.32 -4.43 -16.26
N TYR A 149 -5.15 -4.55 -15.65
CA TYR A 149 -4.85 -3.92 -14.36
C TYR A 149 -5.00 -2.39 -14.42
N ILE A 150 -4.48 -1.75 -15.46
CA ILE A 150 -4.60 -0.29 -15.64
C ILE A 150 -6.06 0.10 -15.84
N ARG A 151 -6.79 -0.59 -16.74
CA ARG A 151 -8.21 -0.34 -16.98
C ARG A 151 -9.03 -0.50 -15.70
N ASP A 152 -8.82 -1.59 -14.99
CA ASP A 152 -9.57 -1.91 -13.79
C ASP A 152 -9.28 -0.90 -12.66
N GLY A 153 -8.04 -0.40 -12.57
CA GLY A 153 -7.69 0.65 -11.63
C GLY A 153 -8.56 1.90 -11.76
N TYR A 154 -8.79 2.37 -12.98
CA TYR A 154 -9.68 3.51 -13.22
C TYR A 154 -11.16 3.14 -13.10
N LEU A 155 -11.58 2.00 -13.63
CA LEU A 155 -12.99 1.58 -13.59
C LEU A 155 -13.50 1.40 -12.15
N PHE A 156 -12.70 0.85 -11.27
CA PHE A 156 -13.09 0.57 -9.89
C PHE A 156 -13.30 1.85 -9.07
N ILE A 157 -12.65 2.96 -9.42
CA ILE A 157 -12.92 4.26 -8.81
C ILE A 157 -14.39 4.65 -9.04
N PHE A 158 -14.90 4.51 -10.27
CA PHE A 158 -16.28 4.87 -10.59
C PHE A 158 -17.32 3.90 -10.03
N ILE A 159 -16.98 2.61 -9.91
CA ILE A 159 -17.90 1.60 -9.36
C ILE A 159 -18.02 1.74 -7.83
N SER A 160 -16.93 2.10 -7.16
CA SER A 160 -16.83 2.13 -5.70
C SER A 160 -16.21 3.44 -5.20
N LEU A 161 -16.86 4.57 -5.52
CA LEU A 161 -16.33 5.91 -5.26
C LEU A 161 -16.02 6.17 -3.78
N LYS A 162 -16.86 5.66 -2.86
CA LYS A 162 -16.65 5.83 -1.41
C LYS A 162 -15.36 5.17 -0.95
N GLU A 163 -15.11 3.94 -1.37
CA GLU A 163 -13.91 3.19 -1.07
C GLU A 163 -12.68 3.82 -1.74
N ALA A 164 -12.81 4.29 -2.99
CA ALA A 164 -11.74 4.96 -3.71
C ALA A 164 -11.29 6.27 -3.02
N VAL A 165 -12.25 7.08 -2.56
CA VAL A 165 -11.95 8.31 -1.78
C VAL A 165 -11.23 7.95 -0.47
N ALA A 166 -11.64 6.90 0.24
CA ALA A 166 -10.96 6.47 1.46
C ALA A 166 -9.54 5.94 1.19
N ILE A 167 -9.34 5.17 0.10
CA ILE A 167 -8.03 4.66 -0.33
C ILE A 167 -7.07 5.81 -0.65
N PHE A 168 -7.56 6.91 -1.19
CA PHE A 168 -6.77 8.11 -1.44
C PHE A 168 -6.53 8.93 -0.16
N ALA A 169 -7.57 9.17 0.62
CA ALA A 169 -7.53 10.07 1.77
C ALA A 169 -6.62 9.56 2.90
N ILE A 170 -6.65 8.24 3.19
CA ILE A 170 -5.86 7.66 4.29
C ILE A 170 -4.37 7.92 4.11
N PRO A 171 -3.71 7.57 2.98
CA PRO A 171 -2.30 7.87 2.77
C PRO A 171 -1.99 9.37 2.77
N VAL A 172 -2.84 10.19 2.13
CA VAL A 172 -2.64 11.64 2.05
C VAL A 172 -2.69 12.29 3.43
N ILE A 173 -3.66 11.91 4.27
CA ILE A 173 -3.77 12.42 5.63
C ILE A 173 -2.56 12.00 6.46
N LEU A 174 -2.15 10.73 6.42
CA LEU A 174 -1.02 10.23 7.19
C LEU A 174 0.29 10.88 6.76
N ILE A 175 0.55 11.00 5.45
CA ILE A 175 1.73 11.68 4.92
C ILE A 175 1.68 13.18 5.25
N GLY A 176 0.52 13.81 5.09
CA GLY A 176 0.33 15.22 5.44
C GLY A 176 0.64 15.50 6.91
N PHE A 177 0.12 14.68 7.82
CA PHE A 177 0.44 14.80 9.25
C PHE A 177 1.93 14.60 9.55
N SER A 178 2.60 13.69 8.85
CA SER A 178 4.04 13.44 9.06
C SER A 178 4.93 14.61 8.66
N ILE A 179 4.47 15.48 7.76
CA ILE A 179 5.20 16.70 7.36
C ILE A 179 5.12 17.76 8.46
N PHE A 180 3.99 17.86 9.17
CA PHE A 180 3.79 18.88 10.20
C PHE A 180 4.27 18.47 11.59
N GLN A 181 4.43 17.17 11.85
CA GLN A 181 4.76 16.67 13.18
C GLN A 181 5.84 15.60 13.12
N GLU A 182 7.03 15.91 13.60
CA GLU A 182 8.19 15.01 13.58
C GLU A 182 7.91 13.67 14.27
N THR A 183 7.14 13.68 15.38
CA THR A 183 6.75 12.45 16.08
C THR A 183 5.99 11.48 15.17
N VAL A 184 5.11 12.00 14.30
CA VAL A 184 4.35 11.19 13.34
C VAL A 184 5.26 10.65 12.25
N LEU A 185 6.27 11.41 11.84
CA LEU A 185 7.28 10.95 10.88
C LEU A 185 8.06 9.74 11.41
N TYR A 186 8.51 9.79 12.68
CA TYR A 186 9.17 8.64 13.32
C TYR A 186 8.22 7.44 13.44
N PHE A 187 6.98 7.67 13.81
CA PHE A 187 5.97 6.61 13.87
C PHE A 187 5.74 5.97 12.50
N MET A 188 5.66 6.77 11.42
CA MET A 188 5.52 6.27 10.05
C MET A 188 6.75 5.45 9.63
N GLY A 189 7.96 5.86 10.04
CA GLY A 189 9.20 5.10 9.81
C GLY A 189 9.23 3.75 10.53
N ILE A 190 8.64 3.65 11.73
CA ILE A 190 8.69 2.43 12.55
C ILE A 190 7.58 1.44 12.16
N ILE A 191 6.33 1.89 12.01
CA ILE A 191 5.16 0.99 11.85
C ILE A 191 4.13 1.52 10.85
N GLY A 192 4.17 2.80 10.51
CA GLY A 192 3.06 3.49 9.85
C GLY A 192 2.71 2.95 8.47
N ILE A 193 3.70 2.56 7.65
CA ILE A 193 3.44 2.04 6.29
C ILE A 193 2.75 0.68 6.38
N SER A 194 3.16 -0.19 7.30
CA SER A 194 2.51 -1.49 7.53
C SER A 194 1.08 -1.31 8.06
N LEU A 195 0.88 -0.35 8.98
CA LEU A 195 -0.43 -0.01 9.50
C LEU A 195 -1.34 0.58 8.40
N MET A 196 -0.80 1.43 7.53
CA MET A 196 -1.50 1.94 6.35
C MET A 196 -1.94 0.79 5.43
N GLY A 197 -1.06 -0.15 5.14
CA GLY A 197 -1.40 -1.36 4.38
C GLY A 197 -2.53 -2.15 5.02
N TYR A 198 -2.51 -2.32 6.34
CA TYR A 198 -3.54 -3.02 7.10
C TYR A 198 -4.90 -2.30 7.03
N THR A 199 -4.93 -0.98 7.14
CA THR A 199 -6.17 -0.20 7.05
C THR A 199 -6.76 -0.15 5.63
N LEU A 200 -5.90 -0.25 4.61
CA LEU A 200 -6.34 -0.26 3.20
C LEU A 200 -6.82 -1.64 2.75
N ALA A 201 -6.31 -2.73 3.32
CA ALA A 201 -6.65 -4.10 2.91
C ALA A 201 -8.16 -4.40 2.90
N PRO A 202 -8.95 -4.10 3.95
CA PRO A 202 -10.39 -4.32 3.94
C PRO A 202 -11.14 -3.43 2.94
N LEU A 203 -10.62 -2.24 2.61
CA LEU A 203 -11.20 -1.36 1.60
C LEU A 203 -11.05 -1.95 0.20
N PHE A 204 -9.88 -2.48 -0.13
CA PHE A 204 -9.66 -3.21 -1.38
C PHE A 204 -10.54 -4.45 -1.48
N HIS A 205 -10.62 -5.26 -0.41
CA HIS A 205 -11.47 -6.44 -0.39
C HIS A 205 -12.94 -6.07 -0.66
N LYS A 206 -13.47 -5.07 0.03
CA LYS A 206 -14.84 -4.58 -0.15
C LYS A 206 -15.09 -4.03 -1.55
N MET A 207 -14.11 -3.33 -2.13
CA MET A 207 -14.18 -2.82 -3.50
C MET A 207 -14.27 -3.96 -4.51
N PHE A 208 -13.38 -4.96 -4.39
CA PHE A 208 -13.32 -6.07 -5.35
C PHE A 208 -14.56 -6.96 -5.26
N SER A 209 -15.05 -7.27 -4.08
CA SER A 209 -16.29 -8.06 -3.90
C SER A 209 -17.54 -7.39 -4.47
N LYS A 210 -17.61 -6.05 -4.46
CA LYS A 210 -18.71 -5.32 -5.12
C LYS A 210 -18.69 -5.45 -6.64
N VAL A 211 -17.50 -5.47 -7.22
CA VAL A 211 -17.33 -5.59 -8.67
C VAL A 211 -17.67 -7.00 -9.15
N GLU A 212 -17.23 -8.02 -8.42
CA GLU A 212 -17.58 -9.43 -8.71
C GLU A 212 -19.09 -9.66 -8.72
N LYS A 213 -19.80 -9.21 -7.69
CA LYS A 213 -21.27 -9.32 -7.60
C LYS A 213 -22.01 -8.61 -8.75
N LYS A 214 -21.44 -7.54 -9.29
CA LYS A 214 -22.04 -6.80 -10.40
C LYS A 214 -21.85 -7.49 -11.75
N HIS A 215 -20.90 -8.40 -11.87
CA HIS A 215 -20.67 -9.19 -13.08
C HIS A 215 -21.45 -10.50 -13.12
N GLU A 216 -21.98 -10.96 -11.97
CA GLU A 216 -22.78 -12.18 -11.84
C GLU A 216 -24.30 -11.94 -11.97
N GLY A 217 -24.78 -10.73 -11.94
CA GLY A 217 -26.17 -10.32 -12.11
C GLY A 217 -26.42 -9.54 -13.41
#